data_a1adfd7d82fcadbf5d0697acc5046202
#
_entry.id   a1adfd7d82fcadbf5d0697acc5046202
#
_cell.length_a   1.000
_cell.length_b   1.000
_cell.length_c   1.000
_cell.angle_alpha   90.00
_cell.angle_beta   90.00
_cell.angle_gamma   90.00
#
_symmetry.space_group_name_H-M   'P 1'
#
loop_
_entity.id
_entity.type
_entity.pdbx_description
1 polymer ?
#
loop_
_entity_poly.entity_id
_entity_poly.type
_entity_poly.pdbx_seq_one_letter_code
_entity_poly.pdbx_strand_id
1 'polypeptide(L)'
;MPAAITHFLQAERVMEELKKQDGQLLLNRDAFLWGAQGPDFLYCHRYLPWQRGESLKGYAEKLHQEKPSAIFQAMRDYYDASGRDRIVLSYIYGFICHYCVDRIGHPFVNYGVQCLLRQRPEQNEEILHNQIESSLDVIMLRYEKAELPIDFRLKLTVPKNQVVQAKTAELYAYILNRLYQLQDAQPALVRATDDCRLLFGLLTDRTTLKKSVIERIEKRKGNHSISCHIRGISEGDEYDYANTLLEEWCWPMDNGRQRNDSFFDLYETSVGESVKLIQSFLTAEDYTEQTGEISFV
;
A
#
# COMPACT_ATOMS: atom_id res chain seq x y z
N MET A 1 5.03 6.11 -3.02
CA MET A 1 4.97 5.27 -1.81
C MET A 1 3.64 5.55 -1.18
N PRO A 2 2.79 4.61 -1.22
CA PRO A 2 1.37 4.75 -1.02
C PRO A 2 0.98 5.06 0.41
N ALA A 3 -0.31 5.21 0.56
CA ALA A 3 -1.09 5.39 1.77
C ALA A 3 -0.83 4.30 2.84
N ALA A 4 0.41 4.21 3.34
CA ALA A 4 0.84 3.14 4.25
C ALA A 4 -0.01 3.05 5.53
N ILE A 5 -0.57 4.16 5.99
CA ILE A 5 -1.48 4.20 7.14
C ILE A 5 -2.85 3.65 6.73
N THR A 6 -3.35 4.04 5.57
CA THR A 6 -4.65 3.57 5.05
C THR A 6 -4.64 2.05 4.87
N HIS A 7 -3.59 1.49 4.27
CA HIS A 7 -3.41 0.04 4.14
C HIS A 7 -3.36 -0.67 5.50
N PHE A 8 -2.64 -0.09 6.45
CA PHE A 8 -2.56 -0.62 7.81
C PHE A 8 -3.93 -0.63 8.50
N LEU A 9 -4.67 0.47 8.44
CA LEU A 9 -5.98 0.60 9.07
C LEU A 9 -6.99 -0.37 8.47
N GLN A 10 -7.03 -0.45 7.14
CA GLN A 10 -7.90 -1.39 6.43
C GLN A 10 -7.58 -2.84 6.80
N ALA A 11 -6.31 -3.21 6.86
CA ALA A 11 -5.90 -4.54 7.27
C ALA A 11 -6.29 -4.85 8.73
N GLU A 12 -6.22 -3.89 9.65
CA GLU A 12 -6.72 -4.09 11.02
C GLU A 12 -8.23 -4.34 11.04
N ARG A 13 -9.01 -3.57 10.27
CA ARG A 13 -10.46 -3.76 10.12
C ARG A 13 -10.79 -5.14 9.56
N VAL A 14 -10.13 -5.54 8.47
CA VAL A 14 -10.33 -6.88 7.88
C VAL A 14 -9.98 -7.98 8.87
N MET A 15 -8.89 -7.84 9.61
CA MET A 15 -8.50 -8.81 10.65
C MET A 15 -9.56 -8.95 11.75
N GLU A 16 -10.19 -7.84 12.14
CA GLU A 16 -11.28 -7.83 13.11
C GLU A 16 -12.54 -8.53 12.56
N GLU A 17 -12.91 -8.23 11.30
CA GLU A 17 -14.05 -8.88 10.63
C GLU A 17 -13.84 -10.40 10.47
N LEU A 18 -12.64 -10.83 10.06
CA LEU A 18 -12.31 -12.26 9.96
C LEU A 18 -12.41 -12.97 11.32
N LYS A 19 -11.95 -12.34 12.41
CA LYS A 19 -12.05 -12.89 13.76
C LYS A 19 -13.47 -12.95 14.29
N LYS A 20 -14.35 -12.02 13.91
CA LYS A 20 -15.78 -12.06 14.26
C LYS A 20 -16.48 -13.24 13.57
N GLN A 21 -16.08 -13.55 12.35
CA GLN A 21 -16.68 -14.65 11.57
C GLN A 21 -16.12 -16.02 11.96
N ASP A 22 -14.82 -16.11 12.24
CA ASP A 22 -14.14 -17.31 12.72
C ASP A 22 -13.22 -16.98 13.89
N GLY A 23 -13.74 -17.16 15.11
CA GLY A 23 -13.01 -16.92 16.35
C GLY A 23 -11.82 -17.86 16.57
N GLN A 24 -11.68 -18.94 15.77
CA GLN A 24 -10.56 -19.88 15.83
C GLN A 24 -9.47 -19.55 14.80
N LEU A 25 -9.68 -18.57 13.93
CA LEU A 25 -8.72 -18.20 12.90
C LEU A 25 -7.42 -17.64 13.54
N LEU A 26 -6.35 -18.41 13.42
CA LEU A 26 -5.04 -18.06 13.97
C LEU A 26 -4.18 -17.36 12.90
N LEU A 27 -4.16 -16.05 12.93
CA LEU A 27 -3.29 -15.22 12.06
C LEU A 27 -2.05 -14.72 12.81
N ASN A 28 -0.93 -14.65 12.10
CA ASN A 28 0.23 -13.90 12.55
C ASN A 28 0.03 -12.42 12.20
N ARG A 29 -0.25 -11.58 13.21
CA ARG A 29 -0.53 -10.16 13.02
C ARG A 29 0.59 -9.43 12.30
N ASP A 30 1.86 -9.68 12.67
CA ASP A 30 2.99 -9.00 12.05
C ASP A 30 3.10 -9.33 10.56
N ALA A 31 2.90 -10.58 10.18
CA ALA A 31 2.91 -11.01 8.78
C ALA A 31 1.73 -10.41 8.00
N PHE A 32 0.56 -10.34 8.61
CA PHE A 32 -0.63 -9.73 8.00
C PHE A 32 -0.39 -8.24 7.71
N LEU A 33 0.18 -7.50 8.68
CA LEU A 33 0.51 -6.08 8.50
C LEU A 33 1.61 -5.84 7.46
N TRP A 34 2.61 -6.73 7.39
CA TRP A 34 3.59 -6.69 6.30
C TRP A 34 2.94 -6.96 4.94
N GLY A 35 2.03 -7.91 4.87
CA GLY A 35 1.25 -8.19 3.66
C GLY A 35 0.41 -7.00 3.22
N ALA A 36 -0.17 -6.26 4.17
CA ALA A 36 -0.94 -5.05 3.90
C ALA A 36 -0.13 -3.92 3.23
N GLN A 37 1.20 -3.94 3.34
CA GLN A 37 2.06 -3.05 2.57
C GLN A 37 2.38 -3.60 1.16
N GLY A 38 1.92 -4.80 0.84
CA GLY A 38 2.04 -5.40 -0.49
C GLY A 38 3.48 -5.37 -1.03
N PRO A 39 3.65 -5.06 -2.32
CA PRO A 39 4.96 -4.94 -2.96
C PRO A 39 5.66 -3.60 -2.66
N ASP A 40 5.02 -2.66 -1.97
CA ASP A 40 5.49 -1.30 -1.76
C ASP A 40 6.79 -1.18 -0.97
N PHE A 41 7.08 -2.17 -0.12
CA PHE A 41 8.37 -2.18 0.57
C PHE A 41 9.55 -2.24 -0.41
N LEU A 42 9.34 -2.67 -1.65
CA LEU A 42 10.37 -2.69 -2.70
C LEU A 42 10.74 -1.27 -3.17
N TYR A 43 9.81 -0.31 -3.12
CA TYR A 43 10.11 1.10 -3.40
C TYR A 43 11.11 1.68 -2.40
N CYS A 44 11.13 1.14 -1.18
CA CYS A 44 12.05 1.59 -0.13
C CYS A 44 13.49 1.12 -0.34
N HIS A 45 13.70 0.06 -1.16
CA HIS A 45 15.02 -0.55 -1.34
C HIS A 45 16.01 0.43 -1.94
N ARG A 46 17.05 0.78 -1.15
CA ARG A 46 18.09 1.74 -1.54
C ARG A 46 17.53 3.11 -1.95
N TYR A 47 16.45 3.54 -1.31
CA TYR A 47 15.83 4.85 -1.58
C TYR A 47 16.69 6.04 -1.13
N LEU A 48 17.49 5.87 -0.08
CA LEU A 48 18.25 6.96 0.53
C LEU A 48 19.52 7.27 -0.30
N PRO A 49 19.90 8.53 -0.48
CA PRO A 49 20.93 8.95 -1.43
C PRO A 49 22.34 8.41 -1.16
N TRP A 50 22.61 7.91 0.05
CA TRP A 50 23.87 7.26 0.39
C TRP A 50 23.88 5.74 0.15
N GLN A 51 22.75 5.14 -0.18
CA GLN A 51 22.63 3.73 -0.51
C GLN A 51 23.00 3.52 -1.99
N ARG A 52 23.93 2.64 -2.26
CA ARG A 52 24.46 2.38 -3.61
C ARG A 52 23.99 1.03 -4.14
N GLY A 53 23.98 0.90 -5.47
CA GLY A 53 23.63 -0.31 -6.22
C GLY A 53 22.21 -0.24 -6.79
N GLU A 54 21.83 -1.29 -7.53
CA GLU A 54 20.52 -1.38 -8.16
C GLU A 54 19.40 -1.48 -7.13
N SER A 55 18.28 -0.77 -7.39
CA SER A 55 17.08 -0.80 -6.57
C SER A 55 16.09 -1.84 -7.08
N LEU A 56 15.27 -2.36 -6.16
CA LEU A 56 14.13 -3.23 -6.52
C LEU A 56 12.87 -2.43 -6.90
N LYS A 57 12.93 -1.09 -6.96
CA LYS A 57 11.78 -0.22 -7.31
C LYS A 57 11.09 -0.68 -8.61
N GLY A 58 11.85 -0.99 -9.66
CA GLY A 58 11.29 -1.43 -10.94
C GLY A 58 10.49 -2.74 -10.86
N TYR A 59 10.76 -3.59 -9.87
CA TYR A 59 9.95 -4.78 -9.62
C TYR A 59 8.67 -4.48 -8.85
N ALA A 60 8.66 -3.45 -7.98
CA ALA A 60 7.41 -2.95 -7.41
C ALA A 60 6.46 -2.47 -8.52
N GLU A 61 6.95 -1.63 -9.43
CA GLU A 61 6.19 -1.12 -10.58
C GLU A 61 5.63 -2.26 -11.46
N LYS A 62 6.46 -3.26 -11.77
CA LYS A 62 6.04 -4.44 -12.53
C LYS A 62 4.94 -5.23 -11.83
N LEU A 63 5.07 -5.46 -10.51
CA LEU A 63 4.07 -6.19 -9.74
C LEU A 63 2.73 -5.46 -9.69
N HIS A 64 2.72 -4.12 -9.59
CA HIS A 64 1.47 -3.36 -9.64
C HIS A 64 0.78 -3.40 -11.00
N GLN A 65 1.53 -3.66 -12.08
CA GLN A 65 1.01 -3.79 -13.45
C GLN A 65 0.75 -5.23 -13.86
N GLU A 66 1.18 -6.20 -13.04
CA GLU A 66 1.03 -7.62 -13.35
C GLU A 66 -0.44 -8.05 -13.19
N LYS A 67 -0.80 -9.12 -13.88
CA LYS A 67 -2.10 -9.76 -13.70
C LYS A 67 -2.27 -10.26 -12.27
N PRO A 68 -3.29 -9.81 -11.54
CA PRO A 68 -3.47 -10.24 -10.15
C PRO A 68 -3.59 -11.76 -10.00
N SER A 69 -4.24 -12.43 -10.96
CA SER A 69 -4.35 -13.90 -10.96
C SER A 69 -2.99 -14.58 -10.99
N ALA A 70 -2.03 -14.07 -11.74
CA ALA A 70 -0.66 -14.62 -11.81
C ALA A 70 0.08 -14.47 -10.47
N ILE A 71 -0.08 -13.32 -9.81
CA ILE A 71 0.53 -13.07 -8.49
C ILE A 71 -0.11 -13.98 -7.44
N PHE A 72 -1.45 -14.05 -7.38
CA PHE A 72 -2.15 -14.90 -6.41
C PHE A 72 -1.86 -16.38 -6.63
N GLN A 73 -1.75 -16.82 -7.89
CA GLN A 73 -1.35 -18.19 -8.18
C GLN A 73 0.09 -18.47 -7.71
N ALA A 74 1.02 -17.55 -7.94
CA ALA A 74 2.39 -17.71 -7.45
C ALA A 74 2.44 -17.76 -5.90
N MET A 75 1.65 -16.93 -5.23
CA MET A 75 1.53 -16.95 -3.77
C MET A 75 0.94 -18.25 -3.25
N ARG A 76 -0.09 -18.77 -3.92
CA ARG A 76 -0.73 -20.05 -3.55
C ARG A 76 0.24 -21.21 -3.72
N ASP A 77 0.93 -21.28 -4.83
CA ASP A 77 1.90 -22.34 -5.10
C ASP A 77 3.05 -22.32 -4.07
N TYR A 78 3.53 -21.13 -3.71
CA TYR A 78 4.55 -21.00 -2.66
C TYR A 78 4.00 -21.42 -1.29
N TYR A 79 2.77 -21.02 -0.94
CA TYR A 79 2.13 -21.44 0.31
C TYR A 79 2.05 -22.97 0.43
N ASP A 80 1.59 -23.64 -0.63
CA ASP A 80 1.51 -25.10 -0.63
C ASP A 80 2.89 -25.76 -0.57
N ALA A 81 3.89 -25.20 -1.28
CA ALA A 81 5.30 -25.67 -1.24
C ALA A 81 5.99 -25.43 0.10
N SER A 82 5.61 -24.40 0.83
CA SER A 82 6.16 -24.03 2.15
C SER A 82 5.65 -24.92 3.31
N GLY A 83 4.90 -25.97 3.00
CA GLY A 83 4.23 -26.81 4.00
C GLY A 83 3.05 -26.12 4.67
N ARG A 84 2.43 -25.19 3.98
CA ARG A 84 1.26 -24.42 4.46
C ARG A 84 1.60 -23.58 5.68
N ASP A 85 2.73 -22.87 5.61
CA ASP A 85 3.25 -22.03 6.69
C ASP A 85 2.23 -20.91 7.04
N ARG A 86 1.87 -20.82 8.32
CA ARG A 86 0.89 -19.84 8.83
C ARG A 86 1.38 -18.39 8.65
N ILE A 87 2.67 -18.13 8.73
CA ILE A 87 3.22 -16.77 8.53
C ILE A 87 3.02 -16.38 7.08
N VAL A 88 3.31 -17.29 6.14
CA VAL A 88 3.10 -17.09 4.71
C VAL A 88 1.62 -16.82 4.41
N LEU A 89 0.71 -17.63 4.95
CA LEU A 89 -0.73 -17.44 4.75
C LEU A 89 -1.20 -16.09 5.29
N SER A 90 -0.73 -15.72 6.49
CA SER A 90 -1.08 -14.41 7.08
C SER A 90 -0.58 -13.25 6.24
N TYR A 91 0.62 -13.38 5.66
CA TYR A 91 1.15 -12.39 4.72
C TYR A 91 0.26 -12.28 3.47
N ILE A 92 -0.11 -13.41 2.87
CA ILE A 92 -0.97 -13.45 1.68
C ILE A 92 -2.32 -12.77 1.96
N TYR A 93 -2.92 -13.02 3.11
CA TYR A 93 -4.18 -12.38 3.49
C TYR A 93 -4.03 -10.86 3.65
N GLY A 94 -2.91 -10.40 4.21
CA GLY A 94 -2.59 -8.98 4.22
C GLY A 94 -2.37 -8.41 2.81
N PHE A 95 -1.71 -9.16 1.93
CA PHE A 95 -1.51 -8.75 0.52
C PHE A 95 -2.85 -8.64 -0.23
N ILE A 96 -3.82 -9.50 0.05
CA ILE A 96 -5.18 -9.35 -0.49
C ILE A 96 -5.81 -8.04 -0.04
N CYS A 97 -5.59 -7.64 1.22
CA CYS A 97 -6.03 -6.33 1.72
C CYS A 97 -5.41 -5.18 0.92
N HIS A 98 -4.09 -5.20 0.73
CA HIS A 98 -3.38 -4.23 -0.11
C HIS A 98 -3.99 -4.15 -1.51
N TYR A 99 -4.11 -5.28 -2.19
CA TYR A 99 -4.70 -5.36 -3.52
C TYR A 99 -6.10 -4.74 -3.60
N CYS A 100 -6.97 -5.04 -2.63
CA CYS A 100 -8.34 -4.52 -2.65
C CYS A 100 -8.40 -3.00 -2.42
N VAL A 101 -7.54 -2.46 -1.54
CA VAL A 101 -7.45 -1.00 -1.34
C VAL A 101 -6.98 -0.32 -2.61
N ASP A 102 -5.91 -0.81 -3.23
CA ASP A 102 -5.35 -0.21 -4.43
C ASP A 102 -6.32 -0.29 -5.60
N ARG A 103 -6.82 -1.48 -5.91
CA ARG A 103 -7.78 -1.68 -6.99
C ARG A 103 -9.00 -0.76 -6.91
N ILE A 104 -9.49 -0.50 -5.70
CA ILE A 104 -10.70 0.28 -5.46
C ILE A 104 -10.37 1.77 -5.30
N GLY A 105 -9.25 2.10 -4.65
CA GLY A 105 -8.87 3.47 -4.32
C GLY A 105 -8.14 4.21 -5.43
N HIS A 106 -7.23 3.56 -6.17
CA HIS A 106 -6.41 4.23 -7.19
C HIS A 106 -7.19 4.94 -8.29
N PRO A 107 -8.32 4.40 -8.82
CA PRO A 107 -9.11 5.15 -9.78
C PRO A 107 -9.58 6.50 -9.26
N PHE A 108 -9.95 6.58 -7.99
CA PHE A 108 -10.31 7.84 -7.32
C PHE A 108 -9.09 8.75 -7.14
N VAL A 109 -7.96 8.21 -6.68
CA VAL A 109 -6.70 8.96 -6.51
C VAL A 109 -6.24 9.51 -7.86
N ASN A 110 -6.24 8.69 -8.90
CA ASN A 110 -5.85 9.10 -10.26
C ASN A 110 -6.76 10.20 -10.82
N TYR A 111 -8.07 10.13 -10.57
CA TYR A 111 -8.97 11.21 -10.92
C TYR A 111 -8.62 12.51 -10.19
N GLY A 112 -8.36 12.44 -8.88
CA GLY A 112 -7.92 13.59 -8.08
C GLY A 112 -6.62 14.19 -8.60
N VAL A 113 -5.64 13.37 -8.99
CA VAL A 113 -4.40 13.82 -9.64
C VAL A 113 -4.70 14.62 -10.90
N GLN A 114 -5.58 14.13 -11.78
CA GLN A 114 -5.96 14.85 -12.99
C GLN A 114 -6.65 16.18 -12.70
N CYS A 115 -7.49 16.24 -11.66
CA CYS A 115 -8.12 17.48 -11.22
C CYS A 115 -7.08 18.50 -10.72
N LEU A 116 -6.12 18.06 -9.91
CA LEU A 116 -5.06 18.93 -9.41
C LEU A 116 -4.08 19.37 -10.50
N LEU A 117 -3.76 18.51 -11.47
CA LEU A 117 -2.93 18.89 -12.63
C LEU A 117 -3.57 19.98 -13.49
N ARG A 118 -4.90 19.99 -13.65
CA ARG A 118 -5.61 21.06 -14.36
C ARG A 118 -5.45 22.42 -13.64
N GLN A 119 -5.36 22.40 -12.31
CA GLN A 119 -5.17 23.61 -11.49
C GLN A 119 -3.69 24.02 -11.39
N ARG A 120 -2.77 23.04 -11.47
CA ARG A 120 -1.33 23.19 -11.23
C ARG A 120 -0.52 22.41 -12.28
N PRO A 121 -0.58 22.83 -13.56
CA PRO A 121 0.00 22.07 -14.67
C PRO A 121 1.54 21.98 -14.62
N GLU A 122 2.18 22.80 -13.79
CA GLU A 122 3.63 22.77 -13.57
C GLU A 122 4.08 21.69 -12.58
N GLN A 123 3.15 21.05 -11.87
CA GLN A 123 3.50 20.03 -10.88
C GLN A 123 3.68 18.65 -11.53
N ASN A 124 4.49 17.83 -10.87
CA ASN A 124 4.73 16.47 -11.29
C ASN A 124 3.58 15.55 -10.81
N GLU A 125 3.10 14.68 -11.68
CA GLU A 125 2.00 13.76 -11.43
C GLU A 125 2.29 12.83 -10.22
N GLU A 126 3.50 12.27 -10.12
CA GLU A 126 3.92 11.41 -9.02
C GLU A 126 3.89 12.16 -7.67
N ILE A 127 4.25 13.44 -7.66
CA ILE A 127 4.20 14.28 -6.45
C ILE A 127 2.76 14.50 -6.02
N LEU A 128 1.85 14.82 -6.95
CA LEU A 128 0.43 15.01 -6.65
C LEU A 128 -0.22 13.73 -6.15
N HIS A 129 0.10 12.60 -6.78
CA HIS A 129 -0.36 11.29 -6.35
C HIS A 129 0.04 11.02 -4.88
N ASN A 130 1.32 11.17 -4.56
CA ASN A 130 1.81 10.99 -3.18
C ASN A 130 1.20 12.02 -2.20
N GLN A 131 0.89 13.24 -2.65
CA GLN A 131 0.21 14.25 -1.84
C GLN A 131 -1.21 13.82 -1.48
N ILE A 132 -1.99 13.33 -2.46
CA ILE A 132 -3.35 12.84 -2.24
C ILE A 132 -3.32 11.68 -1.26
N GLU A 133 -2.48 10.67 -1.49
CA GLU A 133 -2.37 9.51 -0.61
C GLU A 133 -1.93 9.88 0.81
N SER A 134 -0.98 10.82 0.94
CA SER A 134 -0.57 11.30 2.25
C SER A 134 -1.71 12.04 2.98
N SER A 135 -2.55 12.75 2.24
CA SER A 135 -3.72 13.43 2.79
C SER A 135 -4.80 12.43 3.20
N LEU A 136 -5.03 11.39 2.38
CA LEU A 136 -5.93 10.29 2.72
C LEU A 136 -5.45 9.53 3.98
N ASP A 137 -4.15 9.29 4.13
CA ASP A 137 -3.60 8.70 5.36
C ASP A 137 -3.95 9.52 6.61
N VAL A 138 -3.87 10.86 6.53
CA VAL A 138 -4.23 11.77 7.63
C VAL A 138 -5.73 11.68 7.95
N ILE A 139 -6.56 11.72 6.91
CA ILE A 139 -8.02 11.65 7.03
C ILE A 139 -8.43 10.31 7.64
N MET A 140 -7.93 9.20 7.10
CA MET A 140 -8.29 7.85 7.54
C MET A 140 -7.78 7.55 8.95
N LEU A 141 -6.60 8.03 9.34
CA LEU A 141 -6.10 7.89 10.71
C LEU A 141 -7.03 8.58 11.72
N ARG A 142 -7.47 9.78 11.39
CA ARG A 142 -8.43 10.54 12.22
C ARG A 142 -9.80 9.86 12.27
N TYR A 143 -10.26 9.34 11.13
CA TYR A 143 -11.54 8.64 11.02
C TYR A 143 -11.56 7.34 11.84
N GLU A 144 -10.55 6.49 11.70
CA GLU A 144 -10.50 5.16 12.29
C GLU A 144 -10.02 5.14 13.75
N LYS A 145 -9.08 6.04 14.11
CA LYS A 145 -8.40 6.00 15.41
C LYS A 145 -8.60 7.27 16.24
N ALA A 146 -9.16 8.34 15.68
CA ALA A 146 -9.19 9.67 16.28
C ALA A 146 -7.77 10.16 16.66
N GLU A 147 -6.73 9.73 15.93
CA GLU A 147 -5.34 10.07 16.15
C GLU A 147 -4.83 11.06 15.10
N LEU A 148 -3.79 11.82 15.46
CA LEU A 148 -3.07 12.69 14.55
C LEU A 148 -1.76 12.02 14.07
N PRO A 149 -1.26 12.33 12.86
CA PRO A 149 -0.01 11.76 12.34
C PRO A 149 1.21 12.00 13.24
N ILE A 150 1.21 13.07 14.05
CA ILE A 150 2.29 13.36 15.02
C ILE A 150 2.37 12.33 16.15
N ASP A 151 1.25 11.69 16.49
CA ASP A 151 1.16 10.68 17.53
C ASP A 151 1.35 9.28 16.97
N PHE A 152 1.09 9.08 15.68
CA PHE A 152 1.21 7.79 15.00
C PHE A 152 2.66 7.48 14.58
N ARG A 153 3.10 6.28 14.90
CA ARG A 153 4.43 5.80 14.49
C ARG A 153 4.31 4.97 13.21
N LEU A 154 4.72 5.52 12.08
CA LEU A 154 4.63 4.83 10.78
C LEU A 154 5.28 3.42 10.78
N LYS A 155 6.30 3.19 11.61
CA LYS A 155 6.90 1.85 11.80
C LYS A 155 5.95 0.78 12.34
N LEU A 156 4.78 1.16 12.88
CA LEU A 156 3.77 0.20 13.34
C LEU A 156 3.14 -0.55 12.17
N THR A 157 3.13 0.06 10.98
CA THR A 157 2.61 -0.55 9.76
C THR A 157 3.51 -1.68 9.23
N VAL A 158 4.80 -1.66 9.61
CA VAL A 158 5.83 -2.65 9.25
C VAL A 158 6.55 -3.16 10.51
N PRO A 159 5.95 -4.05 11.30
CA PRO A 159 6.46 -4.50 12.58
C PRO A 159 7.88 -5.08 12.49
N LYS A 160 8.68 -4.92 13.55
CA LYS A 160 10.01 -5.54 13.63
C LYS A 160 9.87 -7.01 14.00
N ASN A 161 10.01 -7.88 13.03
CA ASN A 161 9.98 -9.31 13.24
C ASN A 161 10.85 -9.99 12.17
N GLN A 162 12.05 -10.40 12.56
CA GLN A 162 13.03 -10.98 11.64
C GLN A 162 12.54 -12.24 10.94
N VAL A 163 11.74 -13.07 11.63
CA VAL A 163 11.17 -14.29 11.02
C VAL A 163 10.18 -13.91 9.93
N VAL A 164 9.30 -12.96 10.19
CA VAL A 164 8.34 -12.46 9.19
C VAL A 164 9.07 -11.83 8.01
N GLN A 165 10.07 -10.97 8.27
CA GLN A 165 10.85 -10.31 7.22
C GLN A 165 11.58 -11.34 6.33
N ALA A 166 12.16 -12.39 6.93
CA ALA A 166 12.81 -13.46 6.18
C ALA A 166 11.79 -14.24 5.32
N LYS A 167 10.64 -14.61 5.88
CA LYS A 167 9.55 -15.30 5.15
C LYS A 167 8.96 -14.44 4.02
N THR A 168 8.81 -13.14 4.25
CA THR A 168 8.42 -12.18 3.21
C THR A 168 9.43 -12.18 2.06
N ALA A 169 10.72 -12.12 2.38
CA ALA A 169 11.79 -12.14 1.38
C ALA A 169 11.82 -13.47 0.60
N GLU A 170 11.62 -14.61 1.25
CA GLU A 170 11.50 -15.92 0.60
C GLU A 170 10.33 -15.97 -0.38
N LEU A 171 9.15 -15.52 0.05
CA LEU A 171 7.95 -15.45 -0.79
C LEU A 171 8.18 -14.58 -2.03
N TYR A 172 8.74 -13.38 -1.86
CA TYR A 172 9.01 -12.49 -2.99
C TYR A 172 10.13 -12.99 -3.89
N ALA A 173 11.16 -13.67 -3.36
CA ALA A 173 12.17 -14.31 -4.17
C ALA A 173 11.53 -15.36 -5.10
N TYR A 174 10.57 -16.15 -4.57
CA TYR A 174 9.83 -17.11 -5.37
C TYR A 174 8.97 -16.41 -6.45
N ILE A 175 8.18 -15.38 -6.07
CA ILE A 175 7.32 -14.65 -7.00
C ILE A 175 8.13 -13.99 -8.11
N LEU A 176 9.20 -13.27 -7.76
CA LEU A 176 10.03 -12.56 -8.74
C LEU A 176 10.80 -13.51 -9.66
N ASN A 177 11.24 -14.66 -9.13
CA ASN A 177 11.83 -15.69 -9.98
C ASN A 177 10.80 -16.27 -10.96
N ARG A 178 9.61 -16.63 -10.48
CA ARG A 178 8.55 -17.22 -11.29
C ARG A 178 8.04 -16.30 -12.40
N LEU A 179 7.80 -15.04 -12.07
CA LEU A 179 7.20 -14.07 -13.01
C LEU A 179 8.24 -13.38 -13.89
N TYR A 180 9.43 -13.12 -13.36
CA TYR A 180 10.43 -12.29 -14.03
C TYR A 180 11.81 -12.94 -14.13
N GLN A 181 11.96 -14.20 -13.76
CA GLN A 181 13.22 -14.96 -13.81
C GLN A 181 14.38 -14.32 -13.01
N LEU A 182 14.04 -13.53 -11.98
CA LEU A 182 15.02 -12.92 -11.10
C LEU A 182 15.55 -13.97 -10.11
N GLN A 183 16.82 -14.31 -10.24
CA GLN A 183 17.50 -15.26 -9.36
C GLN A 183 18.23 -14.53 -8.23
N ASP A 184 18.53 -15.25 -7.15
CA ASP A 184 19.34 -14.78 -6.02
C ASP A 184 18.89 -13.45 -5.38
N ALA A 185 17.58 -13.13 -5.48
CA ALA A 185 17.03 -11.88 -4.99
C ALA A 185 16.86 -11.82 -3.46
N GLN A 186 16.88 -12.97 -2.75
CA GLN A 186 16.53 -13.03 -1.33
C GLN A 186 17.36 -12.09 -0.43
N PRO A 187 18.68 -11.95 -0.57
CA PRO A 187 19.44 -11.00 0.27
C PRO A 187 19.03 -9.54 0.04
N ALA A 188 18.73 -9.17 -1.21
CA ALA A 188 18.25 -7.83 -1.53
C ALA A 188 16.85 -7.58 -0.99
N LEU A 189 15.99 -8.60 -0.98
CA LEU A 189 14.63 -8.54 -0.43
C LEU A 189 14.61 -8.42 1.09
N VAL A 190 15.47 -9.15 1.80
CA VAL A 190 15.65 -8.96 3.25
C VAL A 190 16.08 -7.52 3.52
N ARG A 191 17.06 -7.01 2.77
CA ARG A 191 17.49 -5.62 2.88
C ARG A 191 16.35 -4.63 2.59
N ALA A 192 15.50 -4.90 1.60
CA ALA A 192 14.36 -4.05 1.29
C ALA A 192 13.40 -3.90 2.48
N THR A 193 13.17 -4.97 3.25
CA THR A 193 12.36 -4.89 4.47
C THR A 193 13.01 -4.02 5.54
N ASP A 194 14.33 -4.09 5.71
CA ASP A 194 15.06 -3.23 6.66
C ASP A 194 15.09 -1.76 6.19
N ASP A 195 15.34 -1.53 4.89
CA ASP A 195 15.31 -0.19 4.30
C ASP A 195 13.92 0.45 4.44
N CYS A 196 12.83 -0.31 4.25
CA CYS A 196 11.46 0.14 4.46
C CYS A 196 11.24 0.60 5.92
N ARG A 197 11.65 -0.21 6.87
CA ARG A 197 11.55 0.15 8.29
C ARG A 197 12.38 1.38 8.64
N LEU A 198 13.57 1.51 8.05
CA LEU A 198 14.42 2.69 8.24
C LEU A 198 13.72 3.93 7.69
N LEU A 199 13.26 3.86 6.44
CA LEU A 199 12.61 4.98 5.76
C LEU A 199 11.32 5.41 6.49
N PHE A 200 10.47 4.48 6.90
CA PHE A 200 9.25 4.80 7.66
C PHE A 200 9.57 5.46 9.02
N GLY A 201 10.70 5.09 9.63
CA GLY A 201 11.19 5.82 10.81
C GLY A 201 11.63 7.25 10.52
N LEU A 202 12.23 7.47 9.35
CA LEU A 202 12.65 8.80 8.91
C LEU A 202 11.48 9.66 8.45
N LEU A 203 10.44 9.07 7.87
CA LEU A 203 9.24 9.79 7.41
C LEU A 203 8.28 10.18 8.56
N THR A 204 8.42 9.58 9.74
CA THR A 204 7.64 9.98 10.92
C THR A 204 8.08 11.38 11.38
N ASP A 205 7.16 12.35 11.35
CA ASP A 205 7.40 13.72 11.84
C ASP A 205 6.51 14.02 13.05
N ARG A 206 7.10 13.92 14.23
CA ARG A 206 6.41 14.19 15.51
C ARG A 206 6.39 15.68 15.88
N THR A 207 7.13 16.50 15.17
CA THR A 207 7.34 17.91 15.50
C THR A 207 6.73 18.85 14.47
N THR A 208 6.31 18.30 13.31
CA THR A 208 5.88 19.07 12.13
C THR A 208 6.95 19.97 11.50
N LEU A 209 8.09 20.10 12.19
CA LEU A 209 9.21 20.92 11.72
C LEU A 209 9.99 20.21 10.60
N LYS A 210 10.07 18.87 10.64
CA LYS A 210 10.81 18.09 9.64
C LYS A 210 10.25 18.31 8.24
N LYS A 211 8.92 18.18 8.07
CA LYS A 211 8.25 18.44 6.80
C LYS A 211 8.58 19.84 6.29
N SER A 212 8.36 20.86 7.11
CA SER A 212 8.60 22.26 6.74
C SER A 212 10.06 22.55 6.37
N VAL A 213 11.03 21.93 7.06
CA VAL A 213 12.46 22.07 6.74
C VAL A 213 12.79 21.42 5.41
N ILE A 214 12.32 20.18 5.19
CA ILE A 214 12.56 19.44 3.96
C ILE A 214 11.92 20.16 2.78
N GLU A 215 10.66 20.59 2.88
CA GLU A 215 9.99 21.40 1.84
C GLU A 215 10.77 22.66 1.46
N ARG A 216 11.32 23.36 2.47
CA ARG A 216 12.12 24.57 2.20
C ARG A 216 13.42 24.25 1.44
N ILE A 217 14.03 23.11 1.72
CA ILE A 217 15.25 22.67 1.02
C ILE A 217 14.88 22.21 -0.41
N GLU A 218 13.81 21.47 -0.56
CA GLU A 218 13.34 20.96 -1.85
C GLU A 218 12.86 22.07 -2.79
N LYS A 219 12.12 23.06 -2.28
CA LYS A 219 11.74 24.27 -3.04
C LYS A 219 12.94 24.99 -3.65
N ARG A 220 14.08 25.04 -2.92
CA ARG A 220 15.31 25.64 -3.45
C ARG A 220 15.98 24.80 -4.54
N LYS A 221 15.75 23.48 -4.54
CA LYS A 221 16.31 22.54 -5.51
C LYS A 221 15.37 22.21 -6.66
N GLY A 222 14.14 22.72 -6.63
CA GLY A 222 13.10 22.40 -7.62
C GLY A 222 12.60 20.95 -7.56
N ASN A 223 12.75 20.29 -6.41
CA ASN A 223 12.35 18.89 -6.23
C ASN A 223 11.59 18.71 -4.90
N HIS A 224 10.49 17.97 -4.91
CA HIS A 224 9.63 17.71 -3.75
C HIS A 224 9.49 16.20 -3.44
N SER A 225 10.48 15.41 -3.73
CA SER A 225 10.44 13.96 -3.72
C SER A 225 10.36 13.29 -2.34
N ILE A 226 10.64 14.01 -1.26
CA ILE A 226 10.63 13.44 0.11
C ILE A 226 9.50 14.05 0.93
N SER A 227 9.27 15.36 0.82
CA SER A 227 8.27 16.05 1.63
C SER A 227 6.84 15.59 1.35
N CYS A 228 6.54 15.16 0.11
CA CYS A 228 5.24 14.63 -0.27
C CYS A 228 4.90 13.31 0.47
N HIS A 229 5.91 12.58 0.96
CA HIS A 229 5.72 11.37 1.74
C HIS A 229 5.60 11.61 3.26
N ILE A 230 5.84 12.83 3.73
CA ILE A 230 5.71 13.17 5.16
C ILE A 230 4.30 13.70 5.40
N ARG A 231 3.53 13.02 6.22
CA ARG A 231 2.16 13.41 6.59
C ARG A 231 2.20 14.73 7.34
N GLY A 232 1.29 15.65 6.97
CA GLY A 232 1.04 16.87 7.72
C GLY A 232 0.23 16.60 9.00
N ILE A 233 -0.11 17.65 9.74
CA ILE A 233 -1.07 17.55 10.86
C ILE A 233 -2.49 17.40 10.30
N SER A 234 -2.76 18.08 9.19
CA SER A 234 -4.02 18.02 8.44
C SER A 234 -3.75 17.74 6.97
N GLU A 235 -4.78 17.39 6.25
CA GLU A 235 -4.78 17.14 4.81
C GLU A 235 -4.57 18.40 3.94
N GLY A 236 -4.79 19.57 4.49
CA GLY A 236 -4.85 20.84 3.75
C GLY A 236 -6.28 21.16 3.29
N ASP A 237 -6.53 22.44 2.96
CA ASP A 237 -7.87 22.97 2.64
C ASP A 237 -8.06 23.24 1.14
N GLU A 238 -7.05 22.98 0.33
CA GLU A 238 -7.05 23.30 -1.11
C GLU A 238 -7.81 22.33 -2.00
N TYR A 239 -8.18 21.16 -1.48
CA TYR A 239 -8.89 20.11 -2.21
C TYR A 239 -9.65 19.20 -1.24
N ASP A 240 -10.85 18.77 -1.60
CA ASP A 240 -11.59 17.74 -0.85
C ASP A 240 -11.03 16.34 -1.18
N TYR A 241 -9.92 15.99 -0.52
CA TYR A 241 -9.20 14.75 -0.77
C TYR A 241 -10.04 13.48 -0.56
N ALA A 242 -11.07 13.52 0.25
CA ALA A 242 -11.92 12.37 0.53
C ALA A 242 -13.30 12.44 -0.17
N ASN A 243 -13.54 13.46 -0.97
CA ASN A 243 -14.84 13.70 -1.61
C ASN A 243 -16.01 13.71 -0.59
N THR A 244 -15.83 14.45 0.48
CA THR A 244 -16.85 14.56 1.53
C THR A 244 -18.12 15.30 1.07
N LEU A 245 -18.01 16.12 0.03
CA LEU A 245 -19.10 16.83 -0.60
C LEU A 245 -19.86 15.97 -1.63
N LEU A 246 -19.41 14.72 -1.86
CA LEU A 246 -20.00 13.76 -2.80
C LEU A 246 -20.13 14.32 -4.22
N GLU A 247 -19.12 15.09 -4.65
CA GLU A 247 -19.03 15.58 -6.03
C GLU A 247 -18.86 14.42 -7.02
N GLU A 248 -19.39 14.60 -8.22
CA GLU A 248 -19.26 13.59 -9.28
C GLU A 248 -17.83 13.49 -9.77
N TRP A 249 -17.34 12.25 -9.87
CA TRP A 249 -16.05 11.92 -10.44
C TRP A 249 -16.16 10.75 -11.43
N CYS A 250 -15.27 10.74 -12.43
CA CYS A 250 -15.25 9.71 -13.45
C CYS A 250 -14.28 8.60 -13.08
N TRP A 251 -14.74 7.37 -13.14
CA TRP A 251 -13.87 6.20 -13.07
C TRP A 251 -13.02 6.12 -14.34
N PRO A 252 -11.70 6.32 -14.30
CA PRO A 252 -10.90 6.43 -15.52
C PRO A 252 -10.86 5.16 -16.38
N MET A 253 -11.05 4.00 -15.74
CA MET A 253 -10.97 2.67 -16.36
C MET A 253 -12.29 2.17 -16.94
N ASP A 254 -13.42 2.82 -16.69
CA ASP A 254 -14.77 2.36 -17.06
C ASP A 254 -15.52 3.39 -17.93
N ASN A 255 -14.92 3.74 -19.09
CA ASN A 255 -15.54 4.56 -20.13
C ASN A 255 -16.35 5.78 -19.64
N GLY A 256 -15.88 6.41 -18.57
CA GLY A 256 -16.52 7.61 -18.03
C GLY A 256 -17.74 7.34 -17.15
N ARG A 257 -17.86 6.17 -16.56
CA ARG A 257 -18.87 5.92 -15.54
C ARG A 257 -18.75 6.95 -14.43
N GLN A 258 -19.80 7.74 -14.25
CA GLN A 258 -19.87 8.71 -13.17
C GLN A 258 -20.15 8.02 -11.83
N ARG A 259 -19.43 8.45 -10.82
CA ARG A 259 -19.56 8.03 -9.43
C ARG A 259 -19.54 9.29 -8.56
N ASN A 260 -20.04 9.18 -7.34
CA ASN A 260 -19.97 10.23 -6.33
C ASN A 260 -19.57 9.68 -4.96
N ASP A 261 -19.09 8.45 -4.91
CA ASP A 261 -18.64 7.84 -3.67
C ASP A 261 -17.54 8.70 -3.02
N SER A 262 -17.57 8.80 -1.71
CA SER A 262 -16.45 9.31 -0.93
C SER A 262 -15.36 8.26 -0.83
N PHE A 263 -14.16 8.67 -0.42
CA PHE A 263 -13.10 7.71 -0.11
C PHE A 263 -13.46 6.79 1.06
N PHE A 264 -14.31 7.24 1.97
CA PHE A 264 -14.83 6.39 3.05
C PHE A 264 -15.68 5.23 2.50
N ASP A 265 -16.53 5.49 1.51
CA ASP A 265 -17.35 4.45 0.85
C ASP A 265 -16.46 3.43 0.12
N LEU A 266 -15.42 3.92 -0.56
CA LEU A 266 -14.45 3.06 -1.25
C LEU A 266 -13.65 2.22 -0.26
N TYR A 267 -13.25 2.80 0.85
CA TYR A 267 -12.55 2.09 1.92
C TYR A 267 -13.41 0.97 2.52
N GLU A 268 -14.67 1.24 2.89
CA GLU A 268 -15.58 0.22 3.40
C GLU A 268 -15.83 -0.88 2.35
N THR A 269 -15.95 -0.52 1.09
CA THR A 269 -16.06 -1.48 -0.03
C THR A 269 -14.81 -2.38 -0.08
N SER A 270 -13.62 -1.81 0.08
CA SER A 270 -12.36 -2.57 0.06
C SER A 270 -12.25 -3.55 1.21
N VAL A 271 -12.77 -3.21 2.41
CA VAL A 271 -12.85 -4.14 3.55
C VAL A 271 -13.71 -5.35 3.20
N GLY A 272 -14.92 -5.12 2.66
CA GLY A 272 -15.84 -6.18 2.28
C GLY A 272 -15.28 -7.10 1.18
N GLU A 273 -14.66 -6.53 0.15
CA GLU A 273 -14.02 -7.28 -0.93
C GLU A 273 -12.81 -8.09 -0.44
N SER A 274 -12.01 -7.53 0.47
CA SER A 274 -10.89 -8.26 1.08
C SER A 274 -11.35 -9.50 1.84
N VAL A 275 -12.41 -9.36 2.65
CA VAL A 275 -12.96 -10.50 3.40
C VAL A 275 -13.43 -11.60 2.46
N LYS A 276 -14.17 -11.26 1.40
CA LYS A 276 -14.66 -12.22 0.40
C LYS A 276 -13.51 -12.95 -0.30
N LEU A 277 -12.50 -12.20 -0.76
CA LEU A 277 -11.36 -12.75 -1.48
C LEU A 277 -10.49 -13.64 -0.56
N ILE A 278 -10.30 -13.26 0.70
CA ILE A 278 -9.59 -14.08 1.69
C ILE A 278 -10.33 -15.41 1.92
N GLN A 279 -11.65 -15.38 2.07
CA GLN A 279 -12.46 -16.58 2.30
C GLN A 279 -12.39 -17.55 1.13
N SER A 280 -12.34 -17.07 -0.09
CA SER A 280 -12.26 -17.89 -1.30
C SER A 280 -10.83 -18.29 -1.67
N PHE A 281 -9.79 -17.62 -1.15
CA PHE A 281 -8.40 -17.77 -1.60
C PHE A 281 -7.91 -19.21 -1.62
N LEU A 282 -8.17 -20.00 -0.55
CA LEU A 282 -7.70 -21.39 -0.44
C LEU A 282 -8.54 -22.40 -1.24
N THR A 283 -9.74 -22.02 -1.64
CA THR A 283 -10.67 -22.90 -2.38
C THR A 283 -10.76 -22.56 -3.86
N ALA A 284 -10.22 -21.41 -4.27
CA ALA A 284 -10.22 -20.98 -5.63
C ALA A 284 -9.35 -21.90 -6.51
N GLU A 285 -9.89 -22.29 -7.65
CA GLU A 285 -9.15 -23.00 -8.72
C GLU A 285 -8.48 -22.01 -9.67
N ASP A 286 -9.08 -20.84 -9.83
CA ASP A 286 -8.58 -19.72 -10.66
C ASP A 286 -8.92 -18.39 -9.98
N TYR A 287 -8.02 -17.45 -10.04
CA TYR A 287 -8.18 -16.11 -9.45
C TYR A 287 -8.68 -15.07 -10.45
N THR A 288 -8.81 -15.42 -11.72
CA THR A 288 -9.27 -14.52 -12.79
C THR A 288 -10.68 -14.01 -12.52
N GLU A 289 -11.60 -14.91 -12.13
CA GLU A 289 -12.98 -14.54 -11.84
C GLU A 289 -13.09 -13.60 -10.62
N GLN A 290 -12.32 -13.88 -9.58
CA GLN A 290 -12.37 -13.11 -8.32
C GLN A 290 -11.73 -11.73 -8.44
N THR A 291 -10.73 -11.59 -9.29
CA THR A 291 -9.99 -10.33 -9.48
C THR A 291 -10.53 -9.52 -10.67
N GLY A 292 -11.21 -10.17 -11.61
CA GLY A 292 -11.61 -9.57 -12.89
C GLY A 292 -10.40 -9.08 -13.70
N GLU A 293 -9.19 -9.54 -13.37
CA GLU A 293 -7.91 -9.07 -13.92
C GLU A 293 -7.70 -7.57 -13.81
N ILE A 294 -8.38 -6.90 -12.85
CA ILE A 294 -8.19 -5.49 -12.58
C ILE A 294 -6.89 -5.33 -11.79
N SER A 295 -5.91 -4.63 -12.35
CA SER A 295 -4.63 -4.37 -11.71
C SER A 295 -4.74 -3.47 -10.47
N PHE A 296 -3.64 -3.31 -9.75
CA PHE A 296 -3.56 -2.44 -8.56
C PHE A 296 -3.62 -0.94 -8.91
N VAL A 297 -3.43 -0.58 -10.19
CA VAL A 297 -3.26 0.82 -10.65
C VAL A 297 -4.34 1.22 -11.62
#